data_2f4f1e63a2aa0a23104dd180b645fdcb
#
_entry.id   2f4f1e63a2aa0a23104dd180b645fdcb
#
_cell.length_a   1.000
_cell.length_b   1.000
_cell.length_c   1.000
_cell.angle_alpha   90.00
_cell.angle_beta   90.00
_cell.angle_gamma   90.00
#
_symmetry.space_group_name_H-M   'P 1'
#
loop_
_entity.id
_entity.type
_entity.pdbx_description
1 polymer ?
#
loop_
_entity_poly.entity_id
_entity_poly.type
_entity_poly.pdbx_seq_one_letter_code
_entity_poly.pdbx_strand_id
1 'polypeptide(L)'
;MSQLTPITTTRLGEHLPLLELLPDSSPLAWVRGGDGLVGWGTYATTTVSGPHRFADARHWWQKQLEKLAVTNTVHGSGTGPILFSSFSFSPDDVSVLVIPQVVVGSKGEKSWITWIGSDPQPVLKTAPDHVSNAEMTWDENPQSDIDWKSRVTTAVSRIQSGVLDKVVLAMRKHNIMVWMDSIISLFFQ
;
A
#
# COMPACT_ATOMS: atom_id res chain seq x y z
N MET A 1 -3.73 -13.23 33.22
CA MET A 1 -4.34 -12.25 32.33
C MET A 1 -3.25 -11.69 31.44
N SER A 2 -3.34 -11.88 30.13
CA SER A 2 -2.34 -11.27 29.20
C SER A 2 -2.50 -9.76 29.24
N GLN A 3 -1.42 -9.04 29.46
CA GLN A 3 -1.43 -7.59 29.41
C GLN A 3 -1.67 -7.14 27.96
N LEU A 4 -2.67 -6.26 27.75
CA LEU A 4 -2.94 -5.69 26.42
C LEU A 4 -1.80 -4.76 26.00
N THR A 5 -1.46 -4.80 24.71
CA THR A 5 -0.45 -3.90 24.14
C THR A 5 -1.08 -2.53 23.85
N PRO A 6 -0.54 -1.44 24.38
CA PRO A 6 -1.06 -0.12 24.11
C PRO A 6 -0.88 0.27 22.65
N ILE A 7 -1.91 0.92 22.09
CA ILE A 7 -1.85 1.61 20.81
C ILE A 7 -2.40 3.01 20.98
N THR A 8 -1.64 3.99 20.56
CA THR A 8 -1.96 5.40 20.77
C THR A 8 -2.05 6.12 19.44
N THR A 9 -3.10 6.96 19.29
CA THR A 9 -3.27 7.87 18.15
C THR A 9 -3.37 9.31 18.65
N THR A 10 -2.50 10.18 18.12
CA THR A 10 -2.47 11.60 18.43
C THR A 10 -2.41 12.45 17.18
N ARG A 11 -2.83 13.71 17.30
CA ARG A 11 -2.73 14.70 16.24
C ARG A 11 -1.28 15.18 16.08
N LEU A 12 -0.83 15.36 14.84
CA LEU A 12 0.49 15.90 14.51
C LEU A 12 0.49 17.38 14.13
N GLY A 13 -0.64 17.95 13.75
CA GLY A 13 -0.74 19.35 13.31
C GLY A 13 -1.24 19.47 11.88
N GLU A 14 -0.54 20.21 11.05
CA GLU A 14 -0.88 20.48 9.65
C GLU A 14 -0.58 19.30 8.70
N HIS A 15 -0.92 19.49 7.42
CA HIS A 15 -0.66 18.51 6.37
C HIS A 15 0.83 18.13 6.29
N LEU A 16 1.09 16.83 6.17
CA LEU A 16 2.44 16.27 6.06
C LEU A 16 2.67 15.61 4.70
N PRO A 17 3.85 15.76 4.10
CA PRO A 17 4.23 15.06 2.87
C PRO A 17 4.50 13.57 3.17
N LEU A 18 3.44 12.76 3.17
CA LEU A 18 3.46 11.38 3.67
C LEU A 18 4.56 10.52 3.05
N LEU A 19 4.82 10.67 1.75
CA LEU A 19 5.81 9.82 1.06
C LEU A 19 7.25 10.13 1.48
N GLU A 20 7.54 11.35 1.93
CA GLU A 20 8.85 11.75 2.44
C GLU A 20 9.14 11.17 3.84
N LEU A 21 8.12 10.64 4.50
CA LEU A 21 8.27 10.00 5.81
C LEU A 21 8.60 8.51 5.73
N LEU A 22 8.54 7.92 4.54
CA LEU A 22 8.76 6.49 4.36
C LEU A 22 10.23 6.12 4.58
N PRO A 23 10.52 5.10 5.37
CA PRO A 23 11.87 4.56 5.49
C PRO A 23 12.24 3.74 4.25
N ASP A 24 13.55 3.51 4.05
CA ASP A 24 14.09 2.71 2.95
C ASP A 24 13.68 1.23 3.03
N SER A 25 13.32 0.76 4.21
CA SER A 25 13.00 -0.66 4.44
C SER A 25 11.53 -0.87 4.76
N SER A 26 10.90 -1.79 4.04
CA SER A 26 9.53 -2.26 4.28
C SER A 26 8.48 -1.13 4.41
N PRO A 27 8.48 -0.13 3.51
CA PRO A 27 7.49 0.92 3.54
C PRO A 27 6.11 0.38 3.15
N LEU A 28 5.08 0.90 3.82
CA LEU A 28 3.68 0.66 3.48
C LEU A 28 3.04 2.00 3.13
N ALA A 29 2.36 2.08 2.00
CA ALA A 29 1.73 3.32 1.56
C ALA A 29 0.38 3.08 0.90
N TRP A 30 -0.59 3.93 1.23
CA TRP A 30 -1.86 4.05 0.55
C TRP A 30 -2.22 5.54 0.46
N VAL A 31 -1.72 6.18 -0.58
CA VAL A 31 -1.76 7.64 -0.76
C VAL A 31 -2.40 7.99 -2.09
N ARG A 32 -3.24 9.01 -2.08
CA ARG A 32 -3.87 9.59 -3.27
C ARG A 32 -3.97 11.11 -3.15
N GLY A 33 -3.32 11.85 -4.06
CA GLY A 33 -3.37 13.31 -4.09
C GLY A 33 -2.85 13.99 -2.81
N GLY A 34 -1.85 13.37 -2.15
CA GLY A 34 -1.29 13.85 -0.89
C GLY A 34 -2.00 13.33 0.36
N ASP A 35 -3.28 12.95 0.28
CA ASP A 35 -4.02 12.33 1.38
C ASP A 35 -3.79 10.83 1.45
N GLY A 36 -3.84 10.25 2.63
CA GLY A 36 -3.72 8.81 2.81
C GLY A 36 -3.05 8.37 4.09
N LEU A 37 -2.43 7.19 4.02
CA LEU A 37 -1.73 6.56 5.13
C LEU A 37 -0.38 6.05 4.64
N VAL A 38 0.62 6.22 5.47
CA VAL A 38 1.91 5.54 5.35
C VAL A 38 2.24 4.82 6.65
N GLY A 39 2.97 3.72 6.57
CA GLY A 39 3.31 2.95 7.75
C GLY A 39 4.64 2.22 7.59
N TRP A 40 5.25 1.87 8.72
CA TRP A 40 6.49 1.11 8.78
C TRP A 40 6.63 0.33 10.07
N GLY A 41 7.65 -0.52 10.10
CA GLY A 41 7.78 -1.52 11.13
C GLY A 41 6.69 -2.58 11.03
N THR A 42 6.85 -3.69 11.74
CA THR A 42 5.87 -4.78 11.73
C THR A 42 5.53 -5.15 13.16
N TYR A 43 4.31 -4.83 13.59
CA TYR A 43 3.78 -5.35 14.86
C TYR A 43 3.34 -6.79 14.70
N ALA A 44 2.58 -7.08 13.65
CA ALA A 44 2.15 -8.44 13.32
C ALA A 44 1.94 -8.59 11.81
N THR A 45 2.22 -9.78 11.30
CA THR A 45 1.98 -10.13 9.90
C THR A 45 1.47 -11.54 9.78
N THR A 46 0.73 -11.81 8.73
CA THR A 46 0.31 -13.15 8.35
C THR A 46 0.06 -13.22 6.85
N THR A 47 -0.04 -14.43 6.36
CA THR A 47 -0.46 -14.71 4.99
C THR A 47 -1.72 -15.55 5.01
N VAL A 48 -2.57 -15.35 4.00
CA VAL A 48 -3.79 -16.13 3.78
C VAL A 48 -3.90 -16.52 2.30
N SER A 49 -4.51 -17.65 2.02
CA SER A 49 -4.78 -18.13 0.66
C SER A 49 -6.07 -18.96 0.64
N GLY A 50 -6.46 -19.43 -0.52
CA GLY A 50 -7.66 -20.24 -0.67
C GLY A 50 -8.96 -19.44 -0.80
N PRO A 51 -10.09 -20.15 -0.98
CA PRO A 51 -11.41 -19.55 -1.19
C PRO A 51 -11.91 -18.75 0.01
N HIS A 52 -11.43 -19.06 1.21
CA HIS A 52 -11.83 -18.40 2.46
C HIS A 52 -10.90 -17.28 2.91
N ARG A 53 -9.87 -16.92 2.12
CA ARG A 53 -8.83 -15.97 2.50
C ARG A 53 -9.32 -14.63 3.07
N PHE A 54 -10.47 -14.13 2.61
CA PHE A 54 -11.05 -12.89 3.15
C PHE A 54 -11.65 -13.08 4.54
N ALA A 55 -12.31 -14.23 4.78
CA ALA A 55 -12.85 -14.58 6.09
C ALA A 55 -11.72 -14.83 7.09
N ASP A 56 -10.68 -15.53 6.67
CA ASP A 56 -9.49 -15.83 7.48
C ASP A 56 -8.74 -14.56 7.85
N ALA A 57 -8.57 -13.64 6.90
CA ALA A 57 -7.98 -12.33 7.12
C ALA A 57 -8.77 -11.51 8.15
N ARG A 58 -10.11 -11.48 8.01
CA ARG A 58 -11.00 -10.80 8.96
C ARG A 58 -10.90 -11.40 10.35
N HIS A 59 -10.90 -12.72 10.45
CA HIS A 59 -10.80 -13.43 11.73
C HIS A 59 -9.45 -13.16 12.41
N TRP A 60 -8.36 -13.22 11.63
CA TRP A 60 -7.03 -12.89 12.14
C TRP A 60 -6.96 -11.43 12.63
N TRP A 61 -7.50 -10.49 11.87
CA TRP A 61 -7.56 -9.08 12.25
C TRP A 61 -8.30 -8.88 13.58
N GLN A 62 -9.48 -9.48 13.74
CA GLN A 62 -10.25 -9.40 14.97
C GLN A 62 -9.46 -9.89 16.18
N LYS A 63 -8.76 -11.03 16.03
CA LYS A 63 -7.88 -11.57 17.09
C LYS A 63 -6.71 -10.63 17.43
N GLN A 64 -6.20 -9.88 16.49
CA GLN A 64 -5.15 -8.89 16.81
C GLN A 64 -5.73 -7.70 17.56
N LEU A 65 -6.92 -7.23 17.19
CA LEU A 65 -7.58 -6.12 17.89
C LEU A 65 -7.86 -6.44 19.37
N GLU A 66 -8.21 -7.68 19.70
CA GLU A 66 -8.44 -8.15 21.08
C GLU A 66 -7.18 -8.03 21.96
N LYS A 67 -6.00 -7.94 21.38
CA LYS A 67 -4.72 -7.80 22.09
C LYS A 67 -4.32 -6.35 22.34
N LEU A 68 -5.06 -5.38 21.80
CA LEU A 68 -4.70 -3.97 21.80
C LEU A 68 -5.55 -3.16 22.79
N ALA A 69 -4.89 -2.32 23.59
CA ALA A 69 -5.54 -1.29 24.39
C ALA A 69 -5.49 0.04 23.64
N VAL A 70 -6.61 0.43 23.03
CA VAL A 70 -6.67 1.56 22.10
C VAL A 70 -6.92 2.89 22.82
N THR A 71 -6.03 3.85 22.62
CA THR A 71 -6.21 5.26 22.99
C THR A 71 -6.19 6.12 21.72
N ASN A 72 -7.32 6.70 21.34
CA ASN A 72 -7.44 7.51 20.13
C ASN A 72 -8.06 8.87 20.44
N THR A 73 -7.28 9.93 20.27
CA THR A 73 -7.70 11.32 20.53
C THR A 73 -8.11 12.08 19.28
N VAL A 74 -7.95 11.49 18.08
CA VAL A 74 -8.17 12.20 16.82
C VAL A 74 -9.55 11.94 16.22
N HIS A 75 -10.04 10.74 16.30
CA HIS A 75 -11.31 10.26 15.73
C HIS A 75 -11.48 10.55 14.22
N GLY A 76 -11.74 9.53 13.45
CA GLY A 76 -11.96 9.64 12.00
C GLY A 76 -11.47 8.45 11.22
N SER A 77 -11.71 8.46 9.92
CA SER A 77 -11.21 7.41 9.01
C SER A 77 -9.69 7.39 9.00
N GLY A 78 -9.10 6.21 9.11
CA GLY A 78 -7.65 6.02 9.08
C GLY A 78 -6.96 6.29 10.40
N THR A 79 -7.70 6.52 11.50
CA THR A 79 -7.15 6.65 12.86
C THR A 79 -7.33 5.36 13.65
N GLY A 80 -6.45 5.12 14.63
CA GLY A 80 -6.46 3.88 15.43
C GLY A 80 -5.71 2.73 14.76
N PRO A 81 -6.02 1.47 15.11
CA PRO A 81 -5.40 0.31 14.50
C PRO A 81 -5.65 0.23 12.98
N ILE A 82 -4.61 -0.01 12.21
CA ILE A 82 -4.67 -0.12 10.75
C ILE A 82 -4.08 -1.45 10.30
N LEU A 83 -4.76 -2.09 9.34
CA LEU A 83 -4.28 -3.25 8.63
C LEU A 83 -4.00 -2.87 7.18
N PHE A 84 -2.77 -3.04 6.74
CA PHE A 84 -2.44 -3.05 5.32
C PHE A 84 -2.57 -4.47 4.79
N SER A 85 -3.26 -4.62 3.67
CA SER A 85 -3.49 -5.93 3.06
C SER A 85 -3.33 -5.88 1.56
N SER A 86 -2.64 -6.89 1.02
CA SER A 86 -2.53 -7.13 -0.41
C SER A 86 -3.12 -8.50 -0.71
N PHE A 87 -4.30 -8.53 -1.31
CA PHE A 87 -4.96 -9.77 -1.69
C PHE A 87 -4.60 -10.13 -3.13
N SER A 88 -4.18 -11.38 -3.31
CA SER A 88 -3.96 -11.96 -4.63
C SER A 88 -5.28 -12.07 -5.41
N PHE A 89 -5.20 -11.98 -6.74
CA PHE A 89 -6.36 -12.19 -7.60
C PHE A 89 -6.81 -13.64 -7.57
N SER A 90 -5.88 -14.58 -7.74
CA SER A 90 -6.16 -16.00 -7.62
C SER A 90 -6.29 -16.43 -6.16
N PRO A 91 -7.28 -17.28 -5.80
CA PRO A 91 -7.36 -17.86 -4.46
C PRO A 91 -6.18 -18.76 -4.13
N ASP A 92 -5.52 -19.34 -5.14
CA ASP A 92 -4.39 -20.26 -4.94
C ASP A 92 -3.10 -19.53 -4.58
N ASP A 93 -3.04 -18.22 -4.85
CA ASP A 93 -1.89 -17.39 -4.54
C ASP A 93 -1.97 -16.81 -3.12
N VAL A 94 -0.80 -16.45 -2.61
CA VAL A 94 -0.66 -15.92 -1.24
C VAL A 94 -1.06 -14.45 -1.19
N SER A 95 -1.87 -14.11 -0.22
CA SER A 95 -2.23 -12.75 0.18
C SER A 95 -1.51 -12.38 1.46
N VAL A 96 -1.07 -11.14 1.61
CA VAL A 96 -0.26 -10.67 2.74
C VAL A 96 -1.02 -9.63 3.54
N LEU A 97 -0.97 -9.77 4.87
CA LEU A 97 -1.56 -8.84 5.83
C LEU A 97 -0.47 -8.35 6.78
N VAL A 98 -0.39 -7.05 6.97
CA VAL A 98 0.60 -6.41 7.85
C VAL A 98 -0.09 -5.38 8.74
N ILE A 99 0.13 -5.50 10.04
CA ILE A 99 -0.16 -4.45 11.02
C ILE A 99 1.16 -3.73 11.27
N PRO A 100 1.33 -2.49 10.80
CA PRO A 100 2.56 -1.75 11.03
C PRO A 100 2.68 -1.34 12.49
N GLN A 101 3.91 -1.11 12.94
CA GLN A 101 4.16 -0.60 14.28
C GLN A 101 3.84 0.90 14.37
N VAL A 102 4.08 1.63 13.28
CA VAL A 102 3.80 3.06 13.18
C VAL A 102 2.98 3.33 11.92
N VAL A 103 1.97 4.17 12.03
CA VAL A 103 1.18 4.69 10.92
C VAL A 103 1.10 6.19 11.03
N VAL A 104 1.36 6.91 9.95
CA VAL A 104 1.08 8.33 9.81
C VAL A 104 0.00 8.52 8.76
N GLY A 105 -0.99 9.32 9.08
CA GLY A 105 -2.06 9.66 8.17
C GLY A 105 -2.16 11.17 7.95
N SER A 106 -2.61 11.54 6.76
CA SER A 106 -2.94 12.92 6.40
C SER A 106 -4.23 12.95 5.58
N LYS A 107 -5.08 13.93 5.87
CA LYS A 107 -6.32 14.18 5.13
C LYS A 107 -6.69 15.66 5.20
N GLY A 108 -6.61 16.35 4.06
CA GLY A 108 -6.74 17.79 4.01
C GLY A 108 -5.66 18.45 4.89
N GLU A 109 -6.07 19.31 5.82
CA GLU A 109 -5.15 20.02 6.73
C GLU A 109 -4.86 19.27 8.04
N LYS A 110 -5.27 18.00 8.15
CA LYS A 110 -5.13 17.22 9.37
C LYS A 110 -4.17 16.08 9.19
N SER A 111 -3.21 15.96 10.11
CA SER A 111 -2.31 14.82 10.18
C SER A 111 -2.33 14.19 11.56
N TRP A 112 -2.09 12.92 11.63
CA TRP A 112 -2.03 12.14 12.86
C TRP A 112 -0.99 11.05 12.77
N ILE A 113 -0.57 10.57 13.95
CA ILE A 113 0.28 9.39 14.09
C ILE A 113 -0.40 8.38 15.01
N THR A 114 -0.27 7.12 14.64
CA THR A 114 -0.66 5.97 15.46
C THR A 114 0.57 5.09 15.65
N TRP A 115 0.84 4.66 16.88
CA TRP A 115 1.93 3.70 17.15
C TRP A 115 1.51 2.66 18.17
N ILE A 116 2.13 1.49 18.08
CA ILE A 116 1.89 0.33 18.94
C ILE A 116 3.11 0.15 19.86
N GLY A 117 2.86 0.10 21.15
CA GLY A 117 3.88 -0.05 22.19
C GLY A 117 3.75 1.00 23.28
N SER A 118 4.55 0.81 24.36
CA SER A 118 4.59 1.72 25.52
C SER A 118 5.62 2.83 25.34
N ASP A 119 6.37 2.82 24.25
CA ASP A 119 7.38 3.82 23.97
C ASP A 119 6.75 5.20 23.72
N PRO A 120 7.51 6.28 23.94
CA PRO A 120 7.04 7.61 23.61
C PRO A 120 6.75 7.73 22.09
N GLN A 121 5.96 8.75 21.74
CA GLN A 121 5.64 9.02 20.35
C GLN A 121 6.89 9.00 19.47
N PRO A 122 6.88 8.23 18.36
CA PRO A 122 8.00 8.17 17.43
C PRO A 122 8.33 9.54 16.84
N VAL A 123 9.63 9.86 16.76
CA VAL A 123 10.10 11.05 16.08
C VAL A 123 10.06 10.80 14.58
N LEU A 124 9.29 11.62 13.87
CA LEU A 124 9.24 11.56 12.41
C LEU A 124 10.52 12.16 11.82
N LYS A 125 11.10 11.45 10.87
CA LYS A 125 12.23 11.93 10.08
C LYS A 125 11.77 11.96 8.63
N THR A 126 11.96 13.07 7.96
CA THR A 126 11.84 13.10 6.50
C THR A 126 13.07 12.41 5.92
N ALA A 127 12.85 11.48 5.02
CA ALA A 127 13.95 10.94 4.22
C ALA A 127 14.56 12.09 3.41
N PRO A 128 15.89 12.14 3.24
CA PRO A 128 16.48 13.03 2.29
C PRO A 128 15.87 12.76 0.91
N ASP A 129 15.68 13.82 0.11
CA ASP A 129 15.16 13.68 -1.25
C ASP A 129 15.87 12.54 -1.97
N HIS A 130 15.19 11.41 -2.10
CA HIS A 130 15.65 10.34 -2.96
C HIS A 130 15.46 10.82 -4.40
N VAL A 131 16.42 11.58 -4.89
CA VAL A 131 16.54 11.82 -6.31
C VAL A 131 16.90 10.48 -6.92
N SER A 132 15.89 9.77 -7.39
CA SER A 132 16.11 8.55 -8.17
C SER A 132 16.80 8.99 -9.48
N ASN A 133 18.09 8.81 -9.55
CA ASN A 133 18.85 8.91 -10.81
C ASN A 133 18.63 7.68 -11.71
N ALA A 134 17.56 6.95 -11.50
CA ALA A 134 17.22 5.81 -12.34
C ALA A 134 16.69 6.33 -13.68
N GLU A 135 17.48 6.16 -14.72
CA GLU A 135 17.04 6.38 -16.09
C GLU A 135 16.12 5.23 -16.48
N MET A 136 14.83 5.51 -16.65
CA MET A 136 13.85 4.53 -17.13
C MET A 136 13.81 4.59 -18.65
N THR A 137 14.30 3.55 -19.31
CA THR A 137 14.09 3.35 -20.73
C THR A 137 12.94 2.37 -20.95
N TRP A 138 12.01 2.75 -21.80
CA TRP A 138 10.92 1.88 -22.21
C TRP A 138 11.36 1.09 -23.47
N ASP A 139 11.03 -0.19 -23.48
CA ASP A 139 11.17 -0.97 -24.72
C ASP A 139 10.16 -0.42 -25.75
N GLU A 140 10.65 0.40 -26.66
CA GLU A 140 9.88 0.94 -27.76
C GLU A 140 9.78 -0.12 -28.88
N ASN A 141 8.86 -1.05 -28.75
CA ASN A 141 8.49 -1.93 -29.84
C ASN A 141 7.31 -1.31 -30.61
N PRO A 142 7.55 -0.69 -31.77
CA PRO A 142 6.50 -0.05 -32.59
C PRO A 142 5.38 -1.01 -32.97
N GLN A 143 5.70 -2.30 -33.15
CA GLN A 143 4.71 -3.32 -33.47
C GLN A 143 3.73 -3.54 -32.32
N SER A 144 4.18 -3.48 -31.08
CA SER A 144 3.29 -3.62 -29.92
C SER A 144 2.28 -2.48 -29.82
N ASP A 145 2.65 -1.28 -30.22
CA ASP A 145 1.76 -0.12 -30.23
C ASP A 145 0.70 -0.21 -31.35
N ILE A 146 1.08 -0.72 -32.53
CA ILE A 146 0.15 -0.99 -33.64
C ILE A 146 -0.86 -2.07 -33.23
N ASP A 147 -0.37 -3.16 -32.66
CA ASP A 147 -1.21 -4.27 -32.19
C ASP A 147 -2.16 -3.81 -31.08
N TRP A 148 -1.69 -2.95 -30.18
CA TRP A 148 -2.52 -2.36 -29.14
C TRP A 148 -3.66 -1.51 -29.72
N LYS A 149 -3.35 -0.60 -30.63
CA LYS A 149 -4.36 0.24 -31.30
C LYS A 149 -5.41 -0.60 -32.04
N SER A 150 -4.97 -1.66 -32.72
CA SER A 150 -5.86 -2.59 -33.41
C SER A 150 -6.81 -3.32 -32.44
N ARG A 151 -6.28 -3.79 -31.28
CA ARG A 151 -7.09 -4.43 -30.24
C ARG A 151 -8.11 -3.47 -29.64
N VAL A 152 -7.70 -2.22 -29.37
CA VAL A 152 -8.61 -1.17 -28.88
C VAL A 152 -9.71 -0.91 -29.88
N THR A 153 -9.40 -0.74 -31.17
CA THR A 153 -10.38 -0.52 -32.22
C THR A 153 -11.38 -1.67 -32.31
N THR A 154 -10.90 -2.91 -32.25
CA THR A 154 -11.75 -4.10 -32.23
C THR A 154 -12.67 -4.15 -31.01
N ALA A 155 -12.15 -3.80 -29.84
CA ALA A 155 -12.92 -3.76 -28.60
C ALA A 155 -14.03 -2.71 -28.66
N VAL A 156 -13.72 -1.51 -29.14
CA VAL A 156 -14.70 -0.42 -29.34
C VAL A 156 -15.80 -0.84 -30.31
N SER A 157 -15.43 -1.45 -31.44
CA SER A 157 -16.42 -1.95 -32.43
C SER A 157 -17.37 -3.00 -31.82
N ARG A 158 -16.87 -3.90 -30.97
CA ARG A 158 -17.69 -4.91 -30.28
C ARG A 158 -18.63 -4.30 -29.25
N ILE A 159 -18.19 -3.22 -28.55
CA ILE A 159 -19.05 -2.47 -27.64
C ILE A 159 -20.16 -1.76 -28.44
N GLN A 160 -19.79 -1.08 -29.52
CA GLN A 160 -20.78 -0.35 -30.38
C GLN A 160 -21.82 -1.27 -31.03
N SER A 161 -21.42 -2.51 -31.34
CA SER A 161 -22.34 -3.53 -31.88
C SER A 161 -23.16 -4.26 -30.81
N GLY A 162 -23.03 -3.92 -29.54
CA GLY A 162 -23.78 -4.53 -28.44
C GLY A 162 -23.30 -5.95 -28.06
N VAL A 163 -22.17 -6.41 -28.58
CA VAL A 163 -21.60 -7.73 -28.27
C VAL A 163 -20.94 -7.71 -26.88
N LEU A 164 -20.43 -6.54 -26.44
CA LEU A 164 -19.80 -6.31 -25.14
C LEU A 164 -20.36 -5.03 -24.53
N ASP A 165 -20.62 -5.02 -23.24
CA ASP A 165 -20.97 -3.80 -22.50
C ASP A 165 -19.71 -3.00 -22.13
N LYS A 166 -18.67 -3.68 -21.70
CA LYS A 166 -17.36 -3.10 -21.36
C LYS A 166 -16.26 -4.13 -21.50
N VAL A 167 -15.04 -3.66 -21.69
CA VAL A 167 -13.84 -4.51 -21.69
C VAL A 167 -12.68 -3.74 -21.07
N VAL A 168 -11.83 -4.45 -20.34
CA VAL A 168 -10.56 -3.92 -19.87
C VAL A 168 -9.45 -4.61 -20.68
N LEU A 169 -8.69 -3.82 -21.41
CA LEU A 169 -7.53 -4.28 -22.15
C LEU A 169 -6.28 -4.00 -21.32
N ALA A 170 -5.36 -4.94 -21.30
CA ALA A 170 -4.06 -4.79 -20.64
C ALA A 170 -2.94 -5.10 -21.64
N MET A 171 -1.87 -4.32 -21.56
CA MET A 171 -0.63 -4.55 -22.32
C MET A 171 0.53 -4.60 -21.36
N ARG A 172 1.39 -5.60 -21.53
CA ARG A 172 2.64 -5.69 -20.77
C ARG A 172 3.72 -4.90 -21.52
N LYS A 173 4.22 -3.84 -20.88
CA LYS A 173 5.45 -3.17 -21.33
C LYS A 173 6.60 -3.62 -20.43
N HIS A 174 7.73 -3.98 -21.01
CA HIS A 174 8.95 -4.23 -20.27
C HIS A 174 9.70 -2.92 -20.15
N ASN A 175 10.08 -2.57 -18.93
CA ASN A 175 11.02 -1.49 -18.67
C ASN A 175 12.34 -2.08 -18.19
N ILE A 176 13.43 -1.51 -18.67
CA ILE A 176 14.76 -1.80 -18.17
C ILE A 176 15.13 -0.62 -17.29
N MET A 177 15.17 -0.83 -15.97
CA MET A 177 15.77 0.13 -15.04
C MET A 177 17.26 -0.14 -14.98
N VAL A 178 18.06 0.82 -15.41
CA VAL A 178 19.50 0.78 -15.21
C VAL A 178 19.79 1.56 -13.91
N TRP A 179 20.10 0.82 -12.85
CA TRP A 179 20.58 1.40 -11.61
C TRP A 179 22.09 1.69 -11.78
N MET A 180 22.45 2.93 -11.71
CA MET A 180 23.84 3.31 -11.41
C MET A 180 23.96 3.46 -9.89
N ASP A 181 24.62 2.47 -9.29
CA ASP A 181 24.99 2.35 -7.87
C ASP A 181 23.85 2.18 -6.84
N SER A 182 23.55 0.96 -6.59
CA SER A 182 23.24 0.21 -5.37
C SER A 182 22.17 -0.86 -5.61
N ILE A 183 22.54 -2.09 -5.35
CA ILE A 183 21.71 -3.29 -5.52
C ILE A 183 20.54 -3.24 -4.54
N ILE A 184 19.34 -2.99 -5.03
CA ILE A 184 18.11 -3.42 -4.37
C ILE A 184 17.32 -4.23 -5.38
N SER A 185 17.35 -5.55 -5.20
CA SER A 185 16.53 -6.49 -5.97
C SER A 185 15.08 -6.37 -5.50
N LEU A 186 14.24 -5.71 -6.27
CA LEU A 186 12.78 -5.87 -6.18
C LEU A 186 12.38 -6.94 -7.19
N PHE A 187 12.20 -8.17 -6.70
CA PHE A 187 11.57 -9.24 -7.46
C PHE A 187 10.05 -8.99 -7.48
N PHE A 188 9.54 -8.61 -8.64
CA PHE A 188 8.16 -8.89 -9.03
C PHE A 188 8.19 -10.07 -9.97
N GLN A 189 7.80 -11.25 -9.48
CA GLN A 189 7.33 -12.35 -10.31
C GLN A 189 5.84 -12.23 -10.56
#